data_ab180c57ada5885a69ece36f705a0367
#
_entry.id   ab180c57ada5885a69ece36f705a0367
#
_cell.length_a   1.000
_cell.length_b   1.000
_cell.length_c   1.000
_cell.angle_alpha   90.00
_cell.angle_beta   90.00
_cell.angle_gamma   90.00
#
_symmetry.space_group_name_H-M   'P 1'
#
loop_
_entity.id
_entity.type
_entity.pdbx_description
1 polymer ?
#
loop_
_entity_poly.entity_id
_entity_poly.type
_entity_poly.pdbx_seq_one_letter_code
_entity_poly.pdbx_strand_id
1 'polypeptide(L)'
;RPATHETLPILYPDERLVVVDKPSGLLVHRSPIDRHETRFALQILRDQLGQRVYTVHRLDKGTSGALAFALDPQAAREYMAAFAQRAVEKTYLALVRGWPSPAGVIERPLSAIEDDRVAPRSVEPREARTTFTRIATFELPLRVDRYPSSRYALVELTPHTGRRHQ
;
A
#
# COMPACT_ATOMS: atom_id res chain seq x y z
N ARG A 1 3.65 -18.95 -29.13
CA ARG A 1 2.75 -17.85 -28.72
C ARG A 1 3.65 -16.75 -28.15
N PRO A 2 3.55 -15.48 -28.59
CA PRO A 2 4.29 -14.43 -27.95
C PRO A 2 3.89 -14.38 -26.47
N ALA A 3 4.89 -14.35 -25.58
CA ALA A 3 4.65 -14.13 -24.16
C ALA A 3 3.96 -12.76 -24.04
N THR A 4 2.72 -12.73 -23.58
CA THR A 4 2.07 -11.48 -23.23
C THR A 4 2.87 -10.92 -22.05
N HIS A 5 3.74 -9.96 -22.32
CA HIS A 5 4.46 -9.27 -21.27
C HIS A 5 3.43 -8.51 -20.43
N GLU A 6 3.31 -8.92 -19.19
CA GLU A 6 2.48 -8.22 -18.22
C GLU A 6 3.01 -6.78 -18.07
N THR A 7 2.10 -5.81 -18.05
CA THR A 7 2.45 -4.38 -17.90
C THR A 7 1.61 -3.77 -16.77
N LEU A 8 2.16 -2.72 -16.17
CA LEU A 8 1.46 -1.89 -15.19
C LEU A 8 1.02 -0.59 -15.87
N PRO A 9 -0.23 -0.14 -15.65
CA PRO A 9 -0.67 1.16 -16.14
C PRO A 9 0.21 2.28 -15.57
N ILE A 10 0.73 3.14 -16.43
CA ILE A 10 1.54 4.29 -16.02
C ILE A 10 0.59 5.45 -15.76
N LEU A 11 0.60 5.97 -14.54
CA LEU A 11 -0.21 7.12 -14.11
C LEU A 11 0.53 8.44 -14.33
N TYR A 12 1.84 8.45 -14.13
CA TYR A 12 2.69 9.62 -14.30
C TYR A 12 4.11 9.20 -14.67
N PRO A 13 4.68 9.68 -15.79
CA PRO A 13 6.07 9.52 -16.15
C PRO A 13 6.80 10.87 -16.20
N ASP A 14 8.01 10.93 -15.68
CA ASP A 14 8.99 11.98 -16.00
C ASP A 14 10.40 11.39 -16.17
N GLU A 15 11.43 12.24 -16.23
CA GLU A 15 12.82 11.80 -16.45
C GLU A 15 13.41 11.07 -15.23
N ARG A 16 12.86 11.26 -14.05
CA ARG A 16 13.41 10.76 -12.78
C ARG A 16 12.45 9.87 -12.00
N LEU A 17 11.15 9.94 -12.30
CA LEU A 17 10.06 9.30 -11.57
C LEU A 17 9.07 8.64 -12.52
N VAL A 18 8.60 7.48 -12.16
CA VAL A 18 7.42 6.88 -12.76
C VAL A 18 6.45 6.43 -11.66
N VAL A 19 5.18 6.77 -11.82
CA VAL A 19 4.11 6.30 -10.94
C VAL A 19 3.22 5.36 -11.73
N VAL A 20 2.96 4.19 -11.18
CA VAL A 20 2.12 3.16 -11.79
C VAL A 20 0.90 2.87 -10.93
N ASP A 21 -0.14 2.34 -11.54
CA ASP A 21 -1.27 1.75 -10.84
C ASP A 21 -0.97 0.29 -10.50
N LYS A 22 -0.66 0.03 -9.23
CA LYS A 22 -0.41 -1.34 -8.76
C LYS A 22 -1.74 -2.05 -8.52
N PRO A 23 -2.00 -3.19 -9.16
CA PRO A 23 -3.18 -3.98 -8.85
C PRO A 23 -3.11 -4.58 -7.44
N SER A 24 -4.28 -4.84 -6.84
CA SER A 24 -4.40 -5.66 -5.64
C SER A 24 -3.88 -7.08 -5.92
N GLY A 25 -3.28 -7.72 -4.93
CA GLY A 25 -2.72 -9.07 -5.05
C GLY A 25 -1.29 -9.13 -5.57
N LEU A 26 -0.70 -8.00 -6.00
CA LEU A 26 0.68 -7.93 -6.49
C LEU A 26 1.62 -7.39 -5.42
N LEU A 27 2.74 -8.09 -5.19
CA LEU A 27 3.83 -7.60 -4.33
C LEU A 27 4.69 -6.56 -5.05
N VAL A 28 5.26 -5.62 -4.30
CA VAL A 28 6.17 -4.60 -4.86
C VAL A 28 7.52 -5.21 -5.22
N HIS A 29 8.13 -5.97 -4.31
CA HIS A 29 9.43 -6.63 -4.50
C HIS A 29 9.46 -7.96 -3.77
N ARG A 30 10.44 -8.80 -4.10
CA ARG A 30 10.62 -10.10 -3.45
C ARG A 30 10.91 -9.93 -1.96
N SER A 31 10.28 -10.76 -1.14
CA SER A 31 10.49 -10.85 0.29
C SER A 31 10.88 -12.29 0.68
N PRO A 32 11.71 -12.50 1.70
CA PRO A 32 11.99 -13.85 2.21
C PRO A 32 10.73 -14.61 2.68
N ILE A 33 9.70 -13.87 3.06
CA ILE A 33 8.42 -14.40 3.56
C ILE A 33 7.59 -14.95 2.40
N ASP A 34 7.61 -14.28 1.25
CA ASP A 34 6.78 -14.58 0.08
C ASP A 34 7.54 -15.41 -0.97
N ARG A 35 8.21 -16.48 -0.54
CA ARG A 35 9.10 -17.30 -1.42
C ARG A 35 8.38 -17.95 -2.59
N HIS A 36 7.07 -18.17 -2.48
CA HIS A 36 6.25 -18.79 -3.52
C HIS A 36 5.78 -17.80 -4.60
N GLU A 37 5.90 -16.52 -4.34
CA GLU A 37 5.52 -15.49 -5.30
C GLU A 37 6.61 -15.31 -6.36
N THR A 38 6.18 -15.22 -7.60
CA THR A 38 7.06 -15.08 -8.76
C THR A 38 6.87 -13.76 -9.49
N ARG A 39 5.81 -13.00 -9.15
CA ARG A 39 5.42 -11.76 -9.80
C ARG A 39 5.58 -10.58 -8.84
N PHE A 40 6.30 -9.55 -9.28
CA PHE A 40 6.60 -8.36 -8.48
C PHE A 40 6.51 -7.10 -9.35
N ALA A 41 5.90 -6.03 -8.84
CA ALA A 41 5.73 -4.77 -9.56
C ALA A 41 7.07 -4.20 -10.06
N LEU A 42 8.14 -4.31 -9.25
CA LEU A 42 9.49 -3.88 -9.61
C LEU A 42 10.00 -4.56 -10.88
N GLN A 43 9.82 -5.88 -10.99
CA GLN A 43 10.32 -6.66 -12.13
C GLN A 43 9.48 -6.39 -13.38
N ILE A 44 8.15 -6.35 -13.24
CA ILE A 44 7.24 -6.05 -14.34
C ILE A 44 7.57 -4.68 -14.93
N LEU A 45 7.69 -3.65 -14.08
CA LEU A 45 7.99 -2.30 -14.55
C LEU A 45 9.38 -2.17 -15.17
N ARG A 46 10.40 -2.81 -14.57
CA ARG A 46 11.75 -2.88 -15.16
C ARG A 46 11.71 -3.43 -16.57
N ASP A 47 11.01 -4.55 -16.77
CA ASP A 47 10.94 -5.23 -18.06
C ASP A 47 10.08 -4.44 -19.05
N GLN A 48 9.02 -3.79 -18.60
CA GLN A 48 8.16 -2.90 -19.37
C GLN A 48 8.92 -1.68 -19.92
N LEU A 49 9.77 -1.06 -19.09
CA LEU A 49 10.53 0.13 -19.47
C LEU A 49 11.89 -0.19 -20.13
N GLY A 50 12.33 -1.44 -20.07
CA GLY A 50 13.64 -1.85 -20.57
C GLY A 50 14.80 -1.22 -19.81
N GLN A 51 14.60 -0.73 -18.59
CA GLN A 51 15.62 -0.09 -17.77
C GLN A 51 15.45 -0.40 -16.29
N ARG A 52 16.52 -0.21 -15.53
CA ARG A 52 16.50 -0.40 -14.09
C ARG A 52 15.61 0.66 -13.42
N VAL A 53 14.75 0.23 -12.50
CA VAL A 53 13.91 1.09 -11.65
C VAL A 53 14.18 0.79 -10.18
N TYR A 54 13.88 1.76 -9.31
CA TYR A 54 14.21 1.71 -7.90
C TYR A 54 12.97 1.96 -7.06
N THR A 55 12.72 1.11 -6.08
CA THR A 55 11.62 1.30 -5.12
C THR A 55 11.93 2.46 -4.19
N VAL A 56 11.00 3.38 -4.00
CA VAL A 56 11.12 4.52 -3.08
C VAL A 56 10.15 4.41 -1.90
N HIS A 57 9.07 3.67 -2.07
CA HIS A 57 8.14 3.26 -1.02
C HIS A 57 7.48 1.93 -1.40
N ARG A 58 6.55 1.47 -0.58
CA ARG A 58 5.83 0.23 -0.85
C ARG A 58 4.34 0.36 -0.54
N LEU A 59 3.54 -0.44 -1.23
CA LEU A 59 2.17 -0.80 -0.89
C LEU A 59 2.13 -2.27 -0.48
N ASP A 60 1.24 -2.62 0.41
CA ASP A 60 1.01 -4.02 0.79
C ASP A 60 0.42 -4.81 -0.37
N LYS A 61 0.52 -6.14 -0.34
CA LYS A 61 0.04 -7.02 -1.42
C LYS A 61 -1.42 -6.75 -1.79
N GLY A 62 -2.29 -6.64 -0.79
CA GLY A 62 -3.72 -6.40 -0.99
C GLY A 62 -4.09 -4.97 -1.37
N THR A 63 -3.19 -4.00 -1.20
CA THR A 63 -3.44 -2.60 -1.52
C THR A 63 -3.17 -2.33 -2.99
N SER A 64 -4.11 -1.67 -3.66
CA SER A 64 -3.97 -1.18 -5.04
C SER A 64 -3.73 0.33 -5.07
N GLY A 65 -3.33 0.86 -6.23
CA GLY A 65 -3.21 2.29 -6.49
C GLY A 65 -1.80 2.78 -6.77
N ALA A 66 -1.58 4.08 -6.59
CA ALA A 66 -0.38 4.78 -6.99
C ALA A 66 0.89 4.27 -6.27
N LEU A 67 1.83 3.76 -7.05
CA LEU A 67 3.12 3.26 -6.59
C LEU A 67 4.23 3.94 -7.40
N ALA A 68 5.10 4.66 -6.70
CA ALA A 68 6.19 5.43 -7.29
C ALA A 68 7.50 4.62 -7.34
N PHE A 69 8.22 4.78 -8.44
CA PHE A 69 9.57 4.26 -8.63
C PHE A 69 10.49 5.36 -9.16
N ALA A 70 11.72 5.39 -8.69
CA ALA A 70 12.74 6.26 -9.26
C ALA A 70 13.41 5.58 -10.46
N LEU A 71 13.86 6.40 -11.41
CA LEU A 71 14.53 5.93 -12.63
C LEU A 71 16.07 5.98 -12.55
N ASP A 72 16.60 6.66 -11.54
CA ASP A 72 18.03 6.74 -11.28
C ASP A 72 18.35 6.61 -9.77
N PRO A 73 19.60 6.24 -9.39
CA PRO A 73 19.96 6.06 -7.99
C PRO A 73 19.94 7.33 -7.14
N GLN A 74 20.13 8.50 -7.73
CA GLN A 74 20.10 9.78 -7.02
C GLN A 74 18.67 10.14 -6.68
N ALA A 75 17.75 10.08 -7.66
CA ALA A 75 16.32 10.26 -7.46
C ALA A 75 15.78 9.28 -6.41
N ALA A 76 16.24 8.01 -6.43
CA ALA A 76 15.84 7.04 -5.43
C ALA A 76 16.19 7.48 -4.01
N ARG A 77 17.40 7.98 -3.76
CA ARG A 77 17.81 8.49 -2.44
C ARG A 77 16.97 9.68 -2.01
N GLU A 78 16.75 10.64 -2.92
CA GLU A 78 15.97 11.86 -2.65
C GLU A 78 14.51 11.51 -2.31
N TYR A 79 13.85 10.67 -3.10
CA TYR A 79 12.47 10.28 -2.86
C TYR A 79 12.31 9.40 -1.61
N MET A 80 13.23 8.46 -1.38
CA MET A 80 13.24 7.69 -0.13
C MET A 80 13.36 8.60 1.10
N ALA A 81 14.21 9.63 1.02
CA ALA A 81 14.35 10.63 2.08
C ALA A 81 13.04 11.42 2.28
N ALA A 82 12.37 11.85 1.20
CA ALA A 82 11.09 12.55 1.27
C ALA A 82 10.00 11.69 1.95
N PHE A 83 9.91 10.41 1.62
CA PHE A 83 9.00 9.49 2.30
C PHE A 83 9.36 9.30 3.78
N ALA A 84 10.65 9.16 4.10
CA ALA A 84 11.12 8.99 5.48
C ALA A 84 10.86 10.24 6.34
N GLN A 85 11.03 11.42 5.76
CA GLN A 85 10.78 12.73 6.40
C GLN A 85 9.30 13.12 6.42
N ARG A 86 8.42 12.27 5.91
CA ARG A 86 6.96 12.54 5.84
C ARG A 86 6.61 13.75 4.97
N ALA A 87 7.44 14.08 4.00
CA ALA A 87 7.22 15.17 3.05
C ALA A 87 6.29 14.82 1.90
N VAL A 88 5.82 13.56 1.86
CA VAL A 88 4.89 13.05 0.84
C VAL A 88 3.51 12.90 1.46
N GLU A 89 2.54 13.62 0.91
CA GLU A 89 1.13 13.44 1.26
C GLU A 89 0.58 12.16 0.61
N LYS A 90 -0.20 11.42 1.38
CA LYS A 90 -0.78 10.14 0.96
C LYS A 90 -2.26 10.12 1.29
N THR A 91 -3.07 9.75 0.31
CA THR A 91 -4.50 9.55 0.49
C THR A 91 -4.89 8.14 0.05
N TYR A 92 -5.66 7.47 0.89
CA TYR A 92 -6.18 6.13 0.64
C TYR A 92 -7.70 6.14 0.74
N LEU A 93 -8.33 5.25 -0.01
CA LEU A 93 -9.74 4.92 0.15
C LEU A 93 -9.85 3.50 0.70
N ALA A 94 -10.73 3.31 1.67
CA ALA A 94 -11.05 2.00 2.20
C ALA A 94 -12.54 1.81 2.41
N LEU A 95 -13.01 0.62 2.05
CA LEU A 95 -14.33 0.16 2.44
C LEU A 95 -14.17 -0.58 3.78
N VAL A 96 -14.76 -0.04 4.83
CA VAL A 96 -14.68 -0.61 6.18
C VAL A 96 -16.02 -1.15 6.64
N ARG A 97 -16.00 -2.17 7.50
CA ARG A 97 -17.21 -2.70 8.12
C ARG A 97 -17.67 -1.79 9.25
N GLY A 98 -18.97 -1.53 9.32
CA GLY A 98 -19.58 -0.64 10.28
C GLY A 98 -19.67 0.81 9.81
N TRP A 99 -20.20 1.66 10.68
CA TRP A 99 -20.29 3.10 10.46
C TRP A 99 -19.43 3.83 11.47
N PRO A 100 -18.19 4.16 11.15
CA PRO A 100 -17.35 4.97 12.03
C PRO A 100 -17.93 6.38 12.18
N SER A 101 -17.41 7.16 13.12
CA SER A 101 -17.70 8.59 13.22
C SER A 101 -17.45 9.31 11.88
N PRO A 102 -18.05 10.50 11.64
CA PRO A 102 -17.85 11.23 10.38
C PRO A 102 -16.39 11.56 10.07
N ALA A 103 -15.59 11.79 11.09
CA ALA A 103 -14.15 12.00 10.99
C ALA A 103 -13.46 11.59 12.29
N GLY A 104 -12.17 11.37 12.25
CA GLY A 104 -11.40 11.05 13.44
C GLY A 104 -9.92 10.86 13.19
N VAL A 105 -9.23 10.55 14.27
CA VAL A 105 -7.80 10.24 14.29
C VAL A 105 -7.62 8.85 14.90
N ILE A 106 -6.84 8.01 14.24
CA ILE A 106 -6.42 6.72 14.74
C ILE A 106 -4.97 6.87 15.18
N GLU A 107 -4.74 6.82 16.48
CA GLU A 107 -3.40 6.83 17.08
C GLU A 107 -3.22 5.52 17.84
N ARG A 108 -2.51 4.59 17.22
CA ARG A 108 -2.25 3.28 17.82
C ARG A 108 -0.86 2.81 17.43
N PRO A 109 0.01 2.52 18.40
CA PRO A 109 1.30 1.92 18.12
C PRO A 109 1.13 0.59 17.38
N LEU A 110 1.89 0.41 16.31
CA LEU A 110 1.92 -0.81 15.52
C LEU A 110 3.26 -1.52 15.71
N SER A 111 3.21 -2.78 16.13
CA SER A 111 4.34 -3.69 16.04
C SER A 111 4.38 -4.30 14.65
N ALA A 112 5.59 -4.58 14.14
CA ALA A 112 5.70 -5.43 12.98
C ALA A 112 5.17 -6.81 13.39
N ILE A 113 4.05 -7.22 12.80
CA ILE A 113 3.56 -8.58 12.95
C ILE A 113 4.58 -9.46 12.25
N GLU A 114 5.35 -10.21 13.02
CA GLU A 114 6.21 -11.26 12.50
C GLU A 114 5.30 -12.41 12.08
N ASP A 115 5.56 -12.93 10.89
CA ASP A 115 4.97 -14.18 10.44
C ASP A 115 5.41 -15.29 11.43
N ASP A 116 4.49 -16.12 11.91
CA ASP A 116 4.70 -17.22 12.86
C ASP A 116 5.81 -18.23 12.45
N ARG A 117 6.40 -18.03 11.29
CA ARG A 117 7.44 -18.88 10.69
C ARG A 117 8.88 -18.42 10.93
N VAL A 118 9.07 -17.25 11.53
CA VAL A 118 10.41 -16.72 11.86
C VAL A 118 10.42 -16.37 13.34
N ALA A 119 11.43 -16.82 14.06
CA ALA A 119 11.56 -16.60 15.50
C ALA A 119 11.33 -15.12 15.89
N PRO A 120 10.52 -14.84 16.93
CA PRO A 120 10.09 -13.49 17.26
C PRO A 120 11.30 -12.64 17.68
N ARG A 121 11.67 -11.69 16.83
CA ARG A 121 12.39 -10.52 17.33
C ARG A 121 11.33 -9.59 17.88
N SER A 122 11.33 -9.34 19.17
CA SER A 122 10.49 -8.33 19.80
C SER A 122 10.77 -6.97 19.17
N VAL A 123 9.97 -6.60 18.16
CA VAL A 123 10.04 -5.26 17.57
C VAL A 123 9.17 -4.37 18.42
N GLU A 124 9.79 -3.43 19.10
CA GLU A 124 9.12 -2.38 19.87
C GLU A 124 7.98 -1.76 19.02
N PRO A 125 6.76 -1.62 19.58
CA PRO A 125 5.67 -0.95 18.91
C PRO A 125 6.09 0.48 18.53
N ARG A 126 5.80 0.88 17.30
CA ARG A 126 6.13 2.23 16.81
C ARG A 126 4.84 3.02 16.64
N GLU A 127 4.87 4.28 17.04
CA GLU A 127 3.75 5.19 16.85
C GLU A 127 3.27 5.20 15.41
N ALA A 128 1.97 5.08 15.25
CA ALA A 128 1.29 5.19 13.96
C ALA A 128 0.08 6.12 14.13
N ARG A 129 -0.07 7.03 13.16
CA ARG A 129 -1.15 8.02 13.15
C ARG A 129 -1.76 8.11 11.76
N THR A 130 -3.07 8.00 11.69
CA THR A 130 -3.87 8.16 10.48
C THR A 130 -5.10 9.00 10.80
N THR A 131 -5.37 10.04 10.04
CA THR A 131 -6.66 10.73 10.07
C THR A 131 -7.61 10.11 9.05
N PHE A 132 -8.90 10.18 9.32
CA PHE A 132 -9.90 9.69 8.38
C PHE A 132 -11.13 10.60 8.32
N THR A 133 -11.79 10.56 7.14
CA THR A 133 -13.09 11.17 6.91
C THR A 133 -14.01 10.13 6.27
N ARG A 134 -15.21 9.95 6.83
CA ARG A 134 -16.23 9.08 6.27
C ARG A 134 -16.91 9.78 5.09
N ILE A 135 -16.78 9.19 3.89
CA ILE A 135 -17.34 9.73 2.65
C ILE A 135 -18.81 9.29 2.46
N ALA A 136 -19.08 7.99 2.69
CA ALA A 136 -20.40 7.41 2.47
C ALA A 136 -20.66 6.24 3.41
N THR A 137 -21.94 5.93 3.60
CA THR A 137 -22.39 4.76 4.37
C THR A 137 -23.32 3.91 3.52
N PHE A 138 -23.25 2.60 3.71
CA PHE A 138 -24.05 1.61 3.00
C PHE A 138 -24.61 0.61 4.00
N GLU A 139 -25.84 0.18 3.77
CA GLU A 139 -26.44 -0.94 4.49
C GLU A 139 -26.97 -1.94 3.46
N LEU A 140 -26.51 -3.17 3.55
CA LEU A 140 -26.91 -4.25 2.66
C LEU A 140 -27.84 -5.20 3.42
N PRO A 141 -28.96 -5.64 2.84
CA PRO A 141 -29.89 -6.59 3.43
C PRO A 141 -29.30 -8.03 3.40
N LEU A 142 -28.06 -8.16 3.82
CA LEU A 142 -27.32 -9.42 3.88
C LEU A 142 -27.05 -9.74 5.35
N ARG A 143 -27.60 -10.88 5.77
CA ARG A 143 -27.35 -11.36 7.14
C ARG A 143 -25.91 -11.81 7.31
N VAL A 144 -25.25 -11.26 8.32
CA VAL A 144 -23.91 -11.72 8.74
C VAL A 144 -24.00 -12.00 10.24
N ASP A 145 -23.78 -13.28 10.60
CA ASP A 145 -23.90 -13.77 11.98
C ASP A 145 -25.30 -13.47 12.55
N ARG A 146 -25.39 -12.84 13.70
CA ARG A 146 -26.64 -12.46 14.38
C ARG A 146 -27.32 -11.20 13.84
N TYR A 147 -26.66 -10.45 12.97
CA TYR A 147 -27.18 -9.19 12.45
C TYR A 147 -27.97 -9.41 11.14
N PRO A 148 -29.19 -8.86 11.02
CA PRO A 148 -30.04 -9.06 9.84
C PRO A 148 -29.52 -8.30 8.61
N SER A 149 -28.68 -7.30 8.79
CA SER A 149 -28.05 -6.50 7.74
C SER A 149 -26.56 -6.31 7.99
N SER A 150 -25.86 -5.92 6.97
CA SER A 150 -24.42 -5.61 7.02
C SER A 150 -24.18 -4.14 6.69
N ARG A 151 -23.45 -3.46 7.55
CA ARG A 151 -23.12 -2.04 7.43
C ARG A 151 -21.70 -1.84 6.99
N TYR A 152 -21.49 -0.94 6.04
CA TYR A 152 -20.19 -0.55 5.51
C TYR A 152 -20.10 0.96 5.37
N ALA A 153 -18.90 1.47 5.38
CA ALA A 153 -18.62 2.86 5.07
C ALA A 153 -17.42 2.98 4.15
N LEU A 154 -17.48 3.90 3.21
CA LEU A 154 -16.33 4.35 2.45
C LEU A 154 -15.65 5.46 3.25
N VAL A 155 -14.36 5.30 3.51
CA VAL A 155 -13.55 6.27 4.24
C VAL A 155 -12.35 6.70 3.43
N GLU A 156 -12.02 7.98 3.51
CA GLU A 156 -10.76 8.53 3.07
C GLU A 156 -9.80 8.56 4.25
N LEU A 157 -8.56 8.14 4.02
CA LEU A 157 -7.54 7.98 5.05
C LEU A 157 -6.28 8.75 4.64
N THR A 158 -5.73 9.52 5.59
CA THR A 158 -4.46 10.23 5.43
C THR A 158 -3.46 9.72 6.47
N PRO A 159 -2.57 8.77 6.11
CA PRO A 159 -1.55 8.28 7.02
C PRO A 159 -0.43 9.32 7.18
N HIS A 160 -0.21 9.78 8.41
CA HIS A 160 0.88 10.69 8.79
C HIS A 160 2.18 9.95 9.07
N THR A 161 2.12 8.66 9.28
CA THR A 161 3.25 7.74 9.44
C THR A 161 3.21 6.68 8.35
N GLY A 162 4.27 5.90 8.19
CA GLY A 162 4.35 4.80 7.23
C GLY A 162 4.82 3.53 7.90
N ARG A 163 3.93 2.84 8.62
CA ARG A 163 4.25 1.55 9.25
C ARG A 163 3.75 0.40 8.39
N ARG A 164 4.37 -0.76 8.57
CA ARG A 164 3.90 -1.97 7.90
C ARG A 164 2.48 -2.28 8.36
N HIS A 165 1.60 -2.55 7.42
CA HIS A 165 0.17 -2.85 7.65
C HIS A 165 -0.62 -1.72 8.37
N GLN A 166 -0.16 -0.48 8.28
CA GLN A 166 -0.90 0.65 8.81
C GLN A 166 -2.16 0.91 8.01
#